data_e6181165dcfeadc50540b8cb5de30770
#
_entry.id   e6181165dcfeadc50540b8cb5de30770
#
_cell.length_a   1.000
_cell.length_b   1.000
_cell.length_c   1.000
_cell.angle_alpha   90.00
_cell.angle_beta   90.00
_cell.angle_gamma   90.00
#
_symmetry.space_group_name_H-M   'P 1'
#
loop_
_entity.id
_entity.type
_entity.pdbx_description
1 polymer ?
#
loop_
_entity_poly.entity_id
_entity_poly.type
_entity_poly.pdbx_seq_one_letter_code
_entity_poly.pdbx_strand_id
1 'polypeptide(L)'
;ARAGQAGRGFAVVASEVKALAGQTALATNEIAATVGDLTTKAHLLIEKGQRSAELARSVDESASVISGTFDSIEGTVSNLVAQSSDIQSAASAIDERSRSLLTGVEQVIEGFTLSAANIGRVGTRIGELQLAGEALITISVDSGVRTKDTPFVLEVVRRAEMVAAALEDAVDRGVFPIEALFDRTYQPVAQSNPQQFKTAYVDAFDRIVTPIIDDALAFDGKVVFCAPVDVNGYLPTHNSKFSKPQGPDPAWNAANCRNRRIFNDRVGLGAGKNQKPFLVQTYMRDMGGRFVPMVDVSAPLVVKGRHWGGLRLAYTA
;
A
#
# COMPACT_ATOMS: atom_id res chain seq x y z
N ALA A 1 -15.99 68.06 21.07
CA ALA A 1 -15.58 66.75 21.67
C ALA A 1 -16.47 65.57 21.29
N ARG A 2 -17.79 65.71 20.87
CA ARG A 2 -18.68 64.58 20.46
C ARG A 2 -18.45 64.08 19.03
N ALA A 3 -17.83 64.87 18.11
CA ALA A 3 -17.51 64.41 16.74
C ALA A 3 -16.28 63.48 16.65
N GLY A 4 -15.38 63.56 17.61
CA GLY A 4 -14.15 62.77 17.60
C GLY A 4 -14.34 61.29 18.02
N GLN A 5 -15.36 60.96 18.78
CA GLN A 5 -15.63 59.60 19.18
C GLN A 5 -16.41 58.81 18.09
N ALA A 6 -17.33 59.43 17.39
CA ALA A 6 -18.03 58.82 16.25
C ALA A 6 -17.09 58.56 15.08
N GLY A 7 -16.11 59.45 14.82
CA GLY A 7 -15.09 59.23 13.79
C GLY A 7 -14.14 58.06 14.06
N ARG A 8 -13.87 57.76 15.32
CA ARG A 8 -13.04 56.58 15.71
C ARG A 8 -13.82 55.26 15.51
N GLY A 9 -15.12 55.27 15.85
CA GLY A 9 -15.99 54.10 15.58
C GLY A 9 -16.10 53.77 14.09
N PHE A 10 -16.28 54.80 13.26
CA PHE A 10 -16.31 54.61 11.79
C PHE A 10 -14.95 54.15 11.22
N ALA A 11 -13.85 54.64 11.76
CA ALA A 11 -12.51 54.23 11.33
C ALA A 11 -12.24 52.74 11.63
N VAL A 12 -12.68 52.29 12.83
CA VAL A 12 -12.57 50.87 13.22
C VAL A 12 -13.44 49.98 12.31
N VAL A 13 -14.71 50.37 12.08
CA VAL A 13 -15.62 49.63 11.19
C VAL A 13 -15.09 49.63 9.75
N ALA A 14 -14.57 50.78 9.27
CA ALA A 14 -13.96 50.85 7.94
C ALA A 14 -12.68 49.98 7.82
N SER A 15 -11.90 49.88 8.88
CA SER A 15 -10.72 49.01 8.94
C SER A 15 -11.14 47.56 8.95
N GLU A 16 -12.18 47.23 9.73
CA GLU A 16 -12.72 45.84 9.79
C GLU A 16 -13.36 45.40 8.48
N VAL A 17 -14.15 46.30 7.84
CA VAL A 17 -14.71 46.05 6.51
C VAL A 17 -13.63 45.90 5.47
N LYS A 18 -12.54 46.68 5.55
CA LYS A 18 -11.39 46.54 4.64
C LYS A 18 -10.63 45.25 4.87
N ALA A 19 -10.46 44.81 6.12
CA ALA A 19 -9.87 43.55 6.44
C ALA A 19 -10.73 42.37 5.96
N LEU A 20 -12.05 42.46 6.20
CA LEU A 20 -13.01 41.45 5.74
C LEU A 20 -13.08 41.40 4.20
N ALA A 21 -13.06 42.53 3.50
CA ALA A 21 -12.96 42.60 2.05
C ALA A 21 -11.66 41.97 1.53
N GLY A 22 -10.53 42.19 2.22
CA GLY A 22 -9.24 41.54 1.93
C GLY A 22 -9.29 40.02 2.10
N GLN A 23 -9.86 39.56 3.20
CA GLN A 23 -10.05 38.12 3.44
C GLN A 23 -11.00 37.49 2.42
N THR A 24 -12.09 38.19 2.07
CA THR A 24 -13.05 37.73 1.04
C THR A 24 -12.37 37.66 -0.33
N ALA A 25 -11.52 38.62 -0.68
CA ALA A 25 -10.77 38.61 -1.93
C ALA A 25 -9.77 37.44 -1.97
N LEU A 26 -9.06 37.17 -0.88
CA LEU A 26 -8.16 36.02 -0.77
C LEU A 26 -8.93 34.70 -0.91
N ALA A 27 -10.03 34.54 -0.16
CA ALA A 27 -10.87 33.35 -0.24
C ALA A 27 -11.46 33.15 -1.66
N THR A 28 -11.86 34.24 -2.33
CA THR A 28 -12.37 34.18 -3.71
C THR A 28 -11.29 33.76 -4.70
N ASN A 29 -10.04 34.22 -4.51
CA ASN A 29 -8.91 33.80 -5.33
C ASN A 29 -8.54 32.33 -5.11
N GLU A 30 -8.58 31.85 -3.85
CA GLU A 30 -8.39 30.43 -3.54
C GLU A 30 -9.49 29.56 -4.13
N ILE A 31 -10.75 30.00 -4.08
CA ILE A 31 -11.87 29.31 -4.73
C ILE A 31 -11.67 29.30 -6.25
N ALA A 32 -11.29 30.41 -6.87
CA ALA A 32 -11.04 30.47 -8.32
C ALA A 32 -9.89 29.53 -8.75
N ALA A 33 -8.80 29.52 -7.99
CA ALA A 33 -7.69 28.57 -8.20
C ALA A 33 -8.14 27.11 -8.05
N THR A 34 -8.93 26.82 -7.02
CA THR A 34 -9.47 25.48 -6.74
C THR A 34 -10.43 25.02 -7.85
N VAL A 35 -11.30 25.93 -8.36
CA VAL A 35 -12.21 25.65 -9.48
C VAL A 35 -11.44 25.39 -10.78
N GLY A 36 -10.38 26.18 -11.05
CA GLY A 36 -9.49 25.96 -12.21
C GLY A 36 -8.78 24.61 -12.14
N ASP A 37 -8.28 24.26 -10.97
CA ASP A 37 -7.63 22.99 -10.68
C ASP A 37 -8.63 21.80 -10.77
N LEU A 38 -9.86 21.98 -10.25
CA LEU A 38 -10.97 21.03 -10.39
C LEU A 38 -11.34 20.79 -11.86
N THR A 39 -11.36 21.85 -12.68
CA THR A 39 -11.66 21.72 -14.12
C THR A 39 -10.59 20.92 -14.84
N THR A 40 -9.32 21.21 -14.55
CA THR A 40 -8.18 20.44 -15.10
C THR A 40 -8.24 18.96 -14.66
N LYS A 41 -8.57 18.73 -13.41
CA LYS A 41 -8.71 17.37 -12.84
C LYS A 41 -9.93 16.63 -13.39
N ALA A 42 -11.03 17.34 -13.68
CA ALA A 42 -12.20 16.75 -14.34
C ALA A 42 -11.86 16.26 -15.76
N HIS A 43 -11.09 17.03 -16.53
CA HIS A 43 -10.60 16.58 -17.84
C HIS A 43 -9.70 15.34 -17.71
N LEU A 44 -8.80 15.30 -16.73
CA LEU A 44 -7.96 14.15 -16.47
C LEU A 44 -8.78 12.91 -16.05
N LEU A 45 -9.85 13.11 -15.28
CA LEU A 45 -10.79 12.04 -14.91
C LEU A 45 -11.58 11.53 -16.11
N ILE A 46 -11.99 12.40 -17.03
CA ILE A 46 -12.67 12.03 -18.29
C ILE A 46 -11.72 11.18 -19.16
N GLU A 47 -10.47 11.63 -19.35
CA GLU A 47 -9.44 10.88 -20.09
C GLU A 47 -9.18 9.50 -19.49
N LYS A 48 -9.08 9.44 -18.15
CA LYS A 48 -8.92 8.18 -17.44
C LYS A 48 -10.18 7.30 -17.48
N GLY A 49 -11.37 7.91 -17.45
CA GLY A 49 -12.64 7.20 -17.66
C GLY A 49 -12.71 6.58 -19.06
N GLN A 50 -12.24 7.29 -20.10
CA GLN A 50 -12.14 6.77 -21.46
C GLN A 50 -11.17 5.59 -21.53
N ARG A 51 -10.00 5.71 -20.90
CA ARG A 51 -9.01 4.62 -20.83
C ARG A 51 -9.53 3.41 -20.04
N SER A 52 -10.31 3.65 -18.97
CA SER A 52 -10.98 2.55 -18.23
C SER A 52 -12.06 1.89 -19.08
N ALA A 53 -12.78 2.64 -19.91
CA ALA A 53 -13.76 2.10 -20.84
C ALA A 53 -13.09 1.28 -21.97
N GLU A 54 -11.90 1.68 -22.45
CA GLU A 54 -11.12 0.90 -23.40
C GLU A 54 -10.61 -0.40 -22.77
N LEU A 55 -10.14 -0.33 -21.53
CA LEU A 55 -9.71 -1.52 -20.77
C LEU A 55 -10.89 -2.48 -20.52
N ALA A 56 -12.07 -1.93 -20.18
CA ALA A 56 -13.29 -2.72 -20.02
C ALA A 56 -13.71 -3.40 -21.33
N ARG A 57 -13.58 -2.73 -22.48
CA ARG A 57 -13.82 -3.34 -23.80
C ARG A 57 -12.83 -4.47 -24.08
N SER A 58 -11.54 -4.28 -23.77
CA SER A 58 -10.53 -5.33 -23.95
C SER A 58 -10.80 -6.54 -23.04
N VAL A 59 -11.35 -6.32 -21.86
CA VAL A 59 -11.79 -7.39 -20.95
C VAL A 59 -13.02 -8.12 -21.56
N ASP A 60 -13.96 -7.37 -22.13
CA ASP A 60 -15.17 -7.92 -22.75
C ASP A 60 -14.83 -8.73 -24.03
N GLU A 61 -13.89 -8.21 -24.84
CA GLU A 61 -13.34 -8.95 -25.99
C GLU A 61 -12.63 -10.26 -25.54
N SER A 62 -11.85 -10.18 -24.47
CA SER A 62 -11.17 -11.34 -23.89
C SER A 62 -12.17 -12.38 -23.35
N ALA A 63 -13.25 -11.93 -22.68
CA ALA A 63 -14.33 -12.77 -22.22
C ALA A 63 -15.10 -13.44 -23.39
N SER A 64 -15.30 -12.71 -24.47
CA SER A 64 -15.90 -13.25 -25.70
C SER A 64 -15.04 -14.34 -26.35
N VAL A 65 -13.71 -14.15 -26.39
CA VAL A 65 -12.76 -15.15 -26.90
C VAL A 65 -12.76 -16.39 -26.00
N ILE A 66 -12.83 -16.22 -24.69
CA ILE A 66 -12.96 -17.33 -23.71
C ILE A 66 -14.29 -18.09 -23.93
N SER A 67 -15.41 -17.37 -24.14
CA SER A 67 -16.70 -17.99 -24.44
C SER A 67 -16.68 -18.80 -25.76
N GLY A 68 -16.08 -18.23 -26.82
CA GLY A 68 -15.90 -18.96 -28.09
C GLY A 68 -14.99 -20.19 -27.98
N THR A 69 -14.03 -20.17 -27.03
CA THR A 69 -13.20 -21.33 -26.72
C THR A 69 -14.01 -22.41 -25.99
N PHE A 70 -14.93 -22.02 -25.10
CA PHE A 70 -15.86 -22.97 -24.45
C PHE A 70 -16.81 -23.61 -25.43
N ASP A 71 -17.37 -22.88 -26.40
CA ASP A 71 -18.21 -23.43 -27.46
C ASP A 71 -17.45 -24.45 -28.33
N SER A 72 -16.16 -24.17 -28.62
CA SER A 72 -15.28 -25.11 -29.32
C SER A 72 -14.96 -26.35 -28.49
N ILE A 73 -14.79 -26.22 -27.19
CA ILE A 73 -14.61 -27.34 -26.24
C ILE A 73 -15.88 -28.17 -26.15
N GLU A 74 -17.07 -27.55 -26.12
CA GLU A 74 -18.35 -28.23 -26.10
C GLU A 74 -18.53 -29.08 -27.36
N GLY A 75 -18.18 -28.53 -28.54
CA GLY A 75 -18.16 -29.28 -29.80
C GLY A 75 -17.15 -30.42 -29.79
N THR A 76 -15.99 -30.21 -29.18
CA THR A 76 -14.95 -31.25 -29.05
C THR A 76 -15.37 -32.34 -28.08
N VAL A 77 -15.99 -31.97 -26.94
CA VAL A 77 -16.55 -32.94 -25.97
C VAL A 77 -17.69 -33.74 -26.58
N SER A 78 -18.57 -33.10 -27.39
CA SER A 78 -19.63 -33.78 -28.11
C SER A 78 -19.07 -34.81 -29.11
N ASN A 79 -18.00 -34.46 -29.82
CA ASN A 79 -17.30 -35.38 -30.72
C ASN A 79 -16.65 -36.57 -29.97
N LEU A 80 -16.09 -36.32 -28.79
CA LEU A 80 -15.51 -37.35 -27.93
C LEU A 80 -16.56 -38.33 -27.40
N VAL A 81 -17.77 -37.83 -27.06
CA VAL A 81 -18.91 -38.67 -26.66
C VAL A 81 -19.38 -39.58 -27.83
N ALA A 82 -19.47 -39.02 -29.04
CA ALA A 82 -19.80 -39.79 -30.23
C ALA A 82 -18.75 -40.88 -30.54
N GLN A 83 -17.43 -40.52 -30.47
CA GLN A 83 -16.36 -41.49 -30.67
C GLN A 83 -16.30 -42.56 -29.56
N SER A 84 -16.61 -42.20 -28.30
CA SER A 84 -16.70 -43.20 -27.21
C SER A 84 -17.85 -44.16 -27.40
N SER A 85 -18.98 -43.71 -27.94
CA SER A 85 -20.13 -44.57 -28.28
C SER A 85 -19.79 -45.52 -29.41
N ASP A 86 -19.05 -45.07 -30.45
CA ASP A 86 -18.57 -45.90 -31.54
C ASP A 86 -17.52 -46.92 -31.05
N ILE A 87 -16.66 -46.54 -30.13
CA ILE A 87 -15.70 -47.45 -29.48
C ILE A 87 -16.42 -48.48 -28.59
N GLN A 88 -17.47 -48.08 -27.85
CA GLN A 88 -18.29 -48.99 -27.05
C GLN A 88 -18.98 -50.03 -27.92
N SER A 89 -19.38 -49.66 -29.12
CA SER A 89 -20.00 -50.57 -30.10
C SER A 89 -18.99 -51.54 -30.71
N ALA A 90 -17.71 -51.19 -30.72
CA ALA A 90 -16.63 -51.99 -31.29
C ALA A 90 -15.86 -52.85 -30.25
N ALA A 91 -16.12 -52.63 -28.96
CA ALA A 91 -15.25 -53.17 -27.92
C ALA A 91 -15.72 -54.50 -27.35
N SER A 92 -15.07 -55.53 -27.72
CA SER A 92 -15.02 -56.82 -27.00
C SER A 92 -13.74 -56.96 -26.15
N ALA A 93 -12.97 -55.91 -25.93
CA ALA A 93 -11.67 -56.06 -25.32
C ALA A 93 -11.51 -55.25 -24.03
N ILE A 94 -11.28 -55.94 -22.92
CA ILE A 94 -10.93 -55.34 -21.59
C ILE A 94 -9.66 -54.52 -21.69
N ASP A 95 -8.74 -54.86 -22.59
CA ASP A 95 -7.46 -54.12 -22.82
C ASP A 95 -7.68 -52.67 -23.33
N GLU A 96 -8.71 -52.40 -24.15
CA GLU A 96 -9.00 -51.05 -24.61
C GLU A 96 -9.60 -50.16 -23.50
N ARG A 97 -10.37 -50.76 -22.56
CA ARG A 97 -10.87 -50.01 -21.41
C ARG A 97 -9.75 -49.52 -20.49
N SER A 98 -8.70 -50.33 -20.29
CA SER A 98 -7.53 -49.92 -19.48
C SER A 98 -6.74 -48.79 -20.15
N ARG A 99 -6.57 -48.83 -21.49
CA ARG A 99 -5.94 -47.74 -22.24
C ARG A 99 -6.77 -46.46 -22.22
N SER A 100 -8.11 -46.57 -22.36
CA SER A 100 -9.01 -45.41 -22.24
C SER A 100 -8.99 -44.78 -20.85
N LEU A 101 -8.86 -45.60 -19.79
CA LEU A 101 -8.69 -45.09 -18.41
C LEU A 101 -7.36 -44.39 -18.21
N LEU A 102 -6.26 -44.91 -18.76
CA LEU A 102 -4.94 -44.27 -18.72
C LEU A 102 -4.98 -42.88 -19.42
N THR A 103 -5.59 -42.84 -20.61
CA THR A 103 -5.75 -41.57 -21.34
C THR A 103 -6.63 -40.59 -20.57
N GLY A 104 -7.68 -41.05 -19.90
CA GLY A 104 -8.51 -40.21 -19.03
C GLY A 104 -7.73 -39.63 -17.82
N VAL A 105 -6.85 -40.44 -17.22
CA VAL A 105 -5.98 -39.97 -16.10
C VAL A 105 -4.95 -38.93 -16.58
N GLU A 106 -4.35 -39.18 -17.77
CA GLU A 106 -3.42 -38.19 -18.37
C GLU A 106 -4.13 -36.85 -18.67
N GLN A 107 -5.36 -36.91 -19.23
CA GLN A 107 -6.16 -35.70 -19.49
C GLN A 107 -6.56 -34.95 -18.20
N VAL A 108 -6.82 -35.68 -17.11
CA VAL A 108 -7.06 -35.09 -15.78
C VAL A 108 -5.80 -34.40 -15.24
N ILE A 109 -4.63 -35.03 -15.39
CA ILE A 109 -3.34 -34.42 -15.02
C ILE A 109 -3.06 -33.18 -15.87
N GLU A 110 -3.31 -33.24 -17.17
CA GLU A 110 -3.17 -32.09 -18.08
C GLU A 110 -4.16 -30.97 -17.74
N GLY A 111 -5.41 -31.32 -17.44
CA GLY A 111 -6.44 -30.39 -16.95
C GLY A 111 -6.05 -29.70 -15.62
N PHE A 112 -5.42 -30.41 -14.70
CA PHE A 112 -4.88 -29.85 -13.49
C PHE A 112 -3.71 -28.90 -13.77
N THR A 113 -2.84 -29.24 -14.71
CA THR A 113 -1.71 -28.40 -15.15
C THR A 113 -2.23 -27.09 -15.78
N LEU A 114 -3.24 -27.20 -16.63
CA LEU A 114 -3.89 -26.04 -17.25
C LEU A 114 -4.63 -25.17 -16.23
N SER A 115 -5.32 -25.79 -15.26
CA SER A 115 -5.94 -25.09 -14.13
C SER A 115 -4.92 -24.37 -13.27
N ALA A 116 -3.79 -24.99 -12.98
CA ALA A 116 -2.70 -24.37 -12.23
C ALA A 116 -2.14 -23.13 -12.97
N ALA A 117 -1.95 -23.24 -14.28
CA ALA A 117 -1.52 -22.10 -15.12
C ALA A 117 -2.57 -20.97 -15.15
N ASN A 118 -3.86 -21.31 -15.19
CA ASN A 118 -4.95 -20.34 -15.13
C ASN A 118 -5.02 -19.64 -13.76
N ILE A 119 -4.83 -20.37 -12.68
CA ILE A 119 -4.74 -19.80 -11.32
C ILE A 119 -3.55 -18.83 -11.22
N GLY A 120 -2.41 -19.19 -11.79
CA GLY A 120 -1.23 -18.29 -11.86
C GLY A 120 -1.55 -16.99 -12.62
N ARG A 121 -2.23 -17.09 -13.75
CA ARG A 121 -2.67 -15.90 -14.52
C ARG A 121 -3.70 -15.04 -13.75
N VAL A 122 -4.62 -15.67 -13.05
CA VAL A 122 -5.57 -14.97 -12.17
C VAL A 122 -4.81 -14.28 -11.04
N GLY A 123 -3.82 -14.93 -10.44
CA GLY A 123 -2.95 -14.33 -9.43
C GLY A 123 -2.23 -13.08 -9.96
N THR A 124 -1.67 -13.17 -11.17
CA THR A 124 -1.02 -12.00 -11.82
C THR A 124 -2.03 -10.88 -12.07
N ARG A 125 -3.21 -11.18 -12.61
CA ARG A 125 -4.26 -10.18 -12.85
C ARG A 125 -4.80 -9.56 -11.57
N ILE A 126 -4.92 -10.33 -10.49
CA ILE A 126 -5.27 -9.79 -9.18
C ILE A 126 -4.18 -8.81 -8.71
N GLY A 127 -2.90 -9.14 -8.90
CA GLY A 127 -1.79 -8.24 -8.62
C GLY A 127 -1.84 -6.95 -9.44
N GLU A 128 -2.14 -7.04 -10.72
CA GLU A 128 -2.31 -5.87 -11.61
C GLU A 128 -3.50 -4.99 -11.19
N LEU A 129 -4.65 -5.60 -10.86
CA LEU A 129 -5.82 -4.89 -10.33
C LEU A 129 -5.54 -4.22 -8.99
N GLN A 130 -4.76 -4.88 -8.13
CA GLN A 130 -4.32 -4.31 -6.88
C GLN A 130 -3.46 -3.07 -7.11
N LEU A 131 -2.46 -3.15 -8.00
CA LEU A 131 -1.62 -2.01 -8.37
C LEU A 131 -2.43 -0.87 -9.01
N ALA A 132 -3.39 -1.19 -9.85
CA ALA A 132 -4.30 -0.20 -10.44
C ALA A 132 -5.16 0.47 -9.36
N GLY A 133 -5.68 -0.28 -8.40
CA GLY A 133 -6.42 0.24 -7.24
C GLY A 133 -5.56 1.17 -6.38
N GLU A 134 -4.34 0.77 -6.07
CA GLU A 134 -3.36 1.58 -5.35
C GLU A 134 -3.04 2.89 -6.09
N ALA A 135 -2.91 2.82 -7.43
CA ALA A 135 -2.70 3.99 -8.27
C ALA A 135 -3.92 4.94 -8.29
N LEU A 136 -5.14 4.39 -8.33
CA LEU A 136 -6.38 5.18 -8.27
C LEU A 136 -6.51 5.94 -6.95
N ILE A 137 -6.17 5.32 -5.82
CA ILE A 137 -6.16 5.99 -4.51
C ILE A 137 -5.15 7.15 -4.55
N THR A 138 -3.94 6.89 -5.05
CA THR A 138 -2.89 7.90 -5.20
C THR A 138 -3.38 9.09 -6.02
N ILE A 139 -3.95 8.84 -7.20
CA ILE A 139 -4.48 9.89 -8.08
C ILE A 139 -5.62 10.66 -7.41
N SER A 140 -6.51 9.98 -6.68
CA SER A 140 -7.61 10.63 -5.97
C SER A 140 -7.10 11.61 -4.92
N VAL A 141 -6.08 11.21 -4.15
CA VAL A 141 -5.47 12.09 -3.14
C VAL A 141 -4.75 13.26 -3.80
N ASP A 142 -3.93 13.02 -4.84
CA ASP A 142 -3.22 14.05 -5.59
C ASP A 142 -4.17 15.05 -6.26
N SER A 143 -5.35 14.60 -6.66
CA SER A 143 -6.42 15.43 -7.27
C SER A 143 -7.23 16.22 -6.24
N GLY A 144 -6.92 16.10 -4.94
CA GLY A 144 -7.68 16.74 -3.87
C GLY A 144 -9.04 16.10 -3.58
N VAL A 145 -9.36 14.98 -4.21
CA VAL A 145 -10.56 14.21 -3.91
C VAL A 145 -10.38 13.50 -2.57
N ARG A 146 -11.23 13.83 -1.60
CA ARG A 146 -11.20 13.18 -0.29
C ARG A 146 -11.80 11.77 -0.40
N THR A 147 -10.96 10.79 -0.06
CA THR A 147 -11.36 9.40 0.09
C THR A 147 -11.29 8.99 1.56
N LYS A 148 -11.74 7.79 1.91
CA LYS A 148 -11.59 7.22 3.25
C LYS A 148 -10.10 7.09 3.65
N ASP A 149 -9.20 7.00 2.69
CA ASP A 149 -7.76 6.78 2.89
C ASP A 149 -6.98 8.10 3.02
N THR A 150 -7.53 9.21 2.52
CA THR A 150 -6.90 10.54 2.53
C THR A 150 -6.41 10.98 3.93
N PRO A 151 -7.17 10.83 5.02
CA PRO A 151 -6.70 11.21 6.35
C PRO A 151 -5.42 10.47 6.77
N PHE A 152 -5.32 9.18 6.46
CA PHE A 152 -4.16 8.36 6.81
C PHE A 152 -2.93 8.72 5.98
N VAL A 153 -3.12 9.07 4.70
CA VAL A 153 -2.05 9.57 3.83
C VAL A 153 -1.50 10.90 4.37
N LEU A 154 -2.37 11.83 4.72
CA LEU A 154 -1.94 13.11 5.28
C LEU A 154 -1.22 12.92 6.62
N GLU A 155 -1.72 12.01 7.44
CA GLU A 155 -1.12 11.72 8.75
C GLU A 155 0.27 11.10 8.62
N VAL A 156 0.48 10.12 7.72
CA VAL A 156 1.81 9.51 7.54
C VAL A 156 2.81 10.52 6.98
N VAL A 157 2.41 11.41 6.07
CA VAL A 157 3.27 12.48 5.54
C VAL A 157 3.69 13.42 6.67
N ARG A 158 2.73 13.92 7.44
CA ARG A 158 3.00 14.77 8.59
C ARG A 158 3.95 14.11 9.61
N ARG A 159 3.73 12.84 9.90
CA ARG A 159 4.59 12.08 10.83
C ARG A 159 5.99 11.84 10.26
N ALA A 160 6.10 11.60 8.95
CA ALA A 160 7.40 11.46 8.31
C ALA A 160 8.23 12.75 8.41
N GLU A 161 7.60 13.88 8.22
CA GLU A 161 8.24 15.20 8.44
C GLU A 161 8.69 15.38 9.89
N MET A 162 7.86 15.02 10.86
CA MET A 162 8.23 15.08 12.28
C MET A 162 9.41 14.16 12.61
N VAL A 163 9.42 12.92 12.09
CA VAL A 163 10.54 12.00 12.29
C VAL A 163 11.80 12.52 11.63
N ALA A 164 11.71 13.01 10.39
CA ALA A 164 12.85 13.58 9.68
C ALA A 164 13.46 14.77 10.45
N ALA A 165 12.63 15.72 10.88
CA ALA A 165 13.08 16.88 11.67
C ALA A 165 13.73 16.46 13.00
N ALA A 166 13.17 15.48 13.70
CA ALA A 166 13.73 14.98 14.95
C ALA A 166 15.09 14.28 14.75
N LEU A 167 15.26 13.57 13.63
CA LEU A 167 16.53 12.93 13.27
C LEU A 167 17.56 13.98 12.85
N GLU A 168 17.17 15.02 12.11
CA GLU A 168 18.04 16.14 11.73
C GLU A 168 18.53 16.90 12.95
N ASP A 169 17.65 17.23 13.89
CA ASP A 169 18.00 17.85 15.16
C ASP A 169 18.98 16.97 15.98
N ALA A 170 18.77 15.67 15.99
CA ALA A 170 19.67 14.73 16.66
C ALA A 170 21.08 14.71 16.01
N VAL A 171 21.15 14.77 14.67
CA VAL A 171 22.42 14.90 13.95
C VAL A 171 23.09 16.24 14.27
N ASP A 172 22.34 17.34 14.26
CA ASP A 172 22.86 18.69 14.56
C ASP A 172 23.37 18.81 15.99
N ARG A 173 22.75 18.14 16.94
CA ARG A 173 23.20 18.05 18.33
C ARG A 173 24.29 17.00 18.58
N GLY A 174 24.74 16.30 17.55
CA GLY A 174 25.82 15.32 17.67
C GLY A 174 25.44 14.05 18.44
N VAL A 175 24.15 13.68 18.52
CA VAL A 175 23.69 12.44 19.15
C VAL A 175 24.26 11.23 18.39
N PHE A 176 24.35 11.32 17.08
CA PHE A 176 25.05 10.41 16.17
C PHE A 176 25.44 11.14 14.89
N PRO A 177 26.54 10.73 14.23
CA PRO A 177 26.90 11.30 12.94
C PRO A 177 25.92 10.85 11.86
N ILE A 178 25.72 11.67 10.83
CA ILE A 178 24.79 11.36 9.75
C ILE A 178 25.16 10.06 9.00
N GLU A 179 26.45 9.77 8.89
CA GLU A 179 26.96 8.54 8.26
C GLU A 179 26.48 7.29 8.98
N ALA A 180 26.40 7.35 10.32
CA ALA A 180 25.90 6.21 11.10
C ALA A 180 24.42 5.94 10.78
N LEU A 181 23.60 6.98 10.57
CA LEU A 181 22.17 6.81 10.18
C LEU A 181 22.03 6.13 8.82
N PHE A 182 22.98 6.31 7.92
CA PHE A 182 22.97 5.72 6.58
C PHE A 182 23.84 4.44 6.48
N ASP A 183 24.47 4.00 7.57
CA ASP A 183 25.15 2.71 7.62
C ASP A 183 24.12 1.56 7.56
N ARG A 184 24.33 0.65 6.62
CA ARG A 184 23.49 -0.54 6.38
C ARG A 184 24.14 -1.83 6.87
N THR A 185 25.07 -1.73 7.80
CA THR A 185 25.71 -2.87 8.46
C THR A 185 24.78 -3.43 9.54
N TYR A 186 24.03 -4.46 9.17
CA TYR A 186 23.07 -5.10 10.08
C TYR A 186 23.76 -6.22 10.86
N GLN A 187 24.07 -5.99 12.13
CA GLN A 187 24.68 -6.98 13.01
C GLN A 187 23.62 -7.91 13.59
N PRO A 188 23.69 -9.22 13.34
CA PRO A 188 22.68 -10.16 13.86
C PRO A 188 22.73 -10.23 15.39
N VAL A 189 21.57 -10.21 16.02
CA VAL A 189 21.41 -10.43 17.46
C VAL A 189 21.43 -11.94 17.70
N ALA A 190 22.38 -12.40 18.50
CA ALA A 190 22.51 -13.82 18.80
C ALA A 190 21.25 -14.38 19.46
N GLN A 191 20.89 -15.62 19.10
CA GLN A 191 19.75 -16.37 19.65
C GLN A 191 18.37 -15.71 19.43
N SER A 192 18.26 -14.68 18.57
CA SER A 192 16.95 -14.09 18.24
C SER A 192 16.19 -14.94 17.23
N ASN A 193 14.93 -15.21 17.49
CA ASN A 193 14.03 -15.96 16.60
C ASN A 193 12.60 -15.36 16.68
N PRO A 194 12.07 -14.70 15.60
CA PRO A 194 12.76 -14.42 14.33
C PRO A 194 14.02 -13.57 14.47
N GLN A 195 14.95 -13.72 13.50
CA GLN A 195 16.22 -13.02 13.54
C GLN A 195 16.04 -11.50 13.63
N GLN A 196 16.68 -10.90 14.63
CA GLN A 196 16.81 -9.45 14.80
C GLN A 196 18.23 -8.99 14.48
N PHE A 197 18.35 -7.70 14.14
CA PHE A 197 19.61 -7.05 13.77
C PHE A 197 19.76 -5.73 14.52
N LYS A 198 20.99 -5.32 14.78
CA LYS A 198 21.33 -4.00 15.33
C LYS A 198 22.16 -3.20 14.33
N THR A 199 21.97 -1.89 14.36
CA THR A 199 22.83 -0.89 13.69
C THR A 199 23.42 0.03 14.76
N ALA A 200 24.45 0.79 14.40
CA ALA A 200 25.11 1.68 15.34
C ALA A 200 24.18 2.78 15.91
N TYR A 201 23.14 3.15 15.17
CA TYR A 201 22.24 4.24 15.55
C TYR A 201 20.96 3.77 16.27
N VAL A 202 20.69 2.46 16.34
CA VAL A 202 19.37 1.91 16.71
C VAL A 202 18.86 2.37 18.07
N ASP A 203 19.71 2.44 19.10
CA ASP A 203 19.27 2.79 20.46
C ASP A 203 18.95 4.29 20.59
N ALA A 204 19.63 5.16 19.86
CA ALA A 204 19.29 6.56 19.78
C ALA A 204 18.02 6.78 18.95
N PHE A 205 17.89 6.04 17.84
CA PHE A 205 16.73 6.06 16.97
C PHE A 205 15.46 5.63 17.72
N ASP A 206 15.52 4.57 18.53
CA ASP A 206 14.42 4.14 19.39
C ASP A 206 13.94 5.28 20.30
N ARG A 207 14.85 5.99 20.99
CA ARG A 207 14.49 7.08 21.91
C ARG A 207 13.84 8.28 21.21
N ILE A 208 14.27 8.55 19.97
CA ILE A 208 13.80 9.72 19.20
C ILE A 208 12.48 9.41 18.51
N VAL A 209 12.38 8.26 17.85
CA VAL A 209 11.30 7.97 16.92
C VAL A 209 10.12 7.27 17.59
N THR A 210 10.35 6.43 18.60
CA THR A 210 9.26 5.67 19.24
C THR A 210 8.14 6.55 19.79
N PRO A 211 8.38 7.69 20.46
CA PRO A 211 7.28 8.55 20.91
C PRO A 211 6.41 9.07 19.78
N ILE A 212 7.00 9.40 18.61
CA ILE A 212 6.29 9.93 17.46
C ILE A 212 5.40 8.85 16.83
N ILE A 213 5.93 7.63 16.69
CA ILE A 213 5.17 6.53 16.08
C ILE A 213 4.14 5.93 17.04
N ASP A 214 4.37 5.95 18.34
CA ASP A 214 3.38 5.50 19.33
C ASP A 214 2.17 6.43 19.39
N ASP A 215 2.40 7.74 19.33
CA ASP A 215 1.33 8.74 19.27
C ASP A 215 0.47 8.59 18.00
N ALA A 216 1.03 8.05 16.91
CA ALA A 216 0.27 7.75 15.69
C ALA A 216 -0.85 6.71 15.91
N LEU A 217 -0.74 5.84 16.91
CA LEU A 217 -1.78 4.85 17.23
C LEU A 217 -3.07 5.47 17.78
N ALA A 218 -2.99 6.68 18.31
CA ALA A 218 -4.14 7.43 18.82
C ALA A 218 -4.89 8.21 17.72
N PHE A 219 -4.34 8.26 16.49
CA PHE A 219 -4.92 9.02 15.39
C PHE A 219 -6.31 8.51 14.98
N ASP A 220 -6.47 7.21 14.83
CA ASP A 220 -7.73 6.55 14.50
C ASP A 220 -7.72 5.11 15.05
N GLY A 221 -8.86 4.62 15.51
CA GLY A 221 -8.99 3.25 16.06
C GLY A 221 -8.66 2.13 15.07
N LYS A 222 -8.64 2.42 13.76
CA LYS A 222 -8.24 1.48 12.70
C LYS A 222 -6.72 1.35 12.58
N VAL A 223 -5.93 2.30 13.11
CA VAL A 223 -4.47 2.25 12.99
C VAL A 223 -3.91 1.08 13.77
N VAL A 224 -3.25 0.19 13.06
CA VAL A 224 -2.64 -1.02 13.64
C VAL A 224 -1.20 -0.73 14.04
N PHE A 225 -0.43 -0.04 13.19
CA PHE A 225 0.94 0.34 13.52
C PHE A 225 1.42 1.56 12.72
N CYS A 226 2.46 2.20 13.25
CA CYS A 226 3.30 3.14 12.53
C CYS A 226 4.77 2.73 12.76
N ALA A 227 5.58 2.61 11.70
CA ALA A 227 6.96 2.16 11.84
C ALA A 227 7.84 2.67 10.69
N PRO A 228 9.08 3.10 10.97
CA PRO A 228 10.06 3.44 9.95
C PRO A 228 10.66 2.18 9.33
N VAL A 229 10.96 2.24 8.05
CA VAL A 229 11.61 1.16 7.31
C VAL A 229 12.69 1.78 6.41
N ASP A 230 13.89 1.21 6.41
CA ASP A 230 14.93 1.68 5.51
C ASP A 230 14.80 1.09 4.09
N VAL A 231 15.66 1.52 3.18
CA VAL A 231 15.64 1.11 1.76
C VAL A 231 15.84 -0.41 1.54
N ASN A 232 16.37 -1.13 2.53
CA ASN A 232 16.59 -2.57 2.50
C ASN A 232 15.50 -3.36 3.26
N GLY A 233 14.48 -2.68 3.79
CA GLY A 233 13.39 -3.31 4.54
C GLY A 233 13.69 -3.48 6.03
N TYR A 234 14.78 -2.92 6.55
CA TYR A 234 15.09 -2.98 7.97
C TYR A 234 14.23 -2.00 8.77
N LEU A 235 13.58 -2.49 9.80
CA LEU A 235 12.84 -1.71 10.79
C LEU A 235 13.69 -1.54 12.05
N PRO A 236 14.40 -0.44 12.24
CA PRO A 236 15.20 -0.23 13.45
C PRO A 236 14.34 -0.23 14.70
N THR A 237 13.18 0.41 14.64
CA THR A 237 12.20 0.49 15.73
C THR A 237 10.79 0.14 15.24
N HIS A 238 9.89 -0.10 16.18
CA HIS A 238 8.46 -0.28 15.95
C HIS A 238 7.68 0.33 17.12
N ASN A 239 6.35 0.44 17.01
CA ASN A 239 5.54 0.81 18.16
C ASN A 239 5.86 -0.04 19.39
N SER A 240 5.84 0.54 20.57
CA SER A 240 6.17 -0.13 21.83
C SER A 240 5.42 -1.44 22.06
N LYS A 241 4.14 -1.52 21.58
CA LYS A 241 3.35 -2.75 21.65
C LYS A 241 3.90 -3.90 20.80
N PHE A 242 4.71 -3.61 19.77
CA PHE A 242 5.36 -4.58 18.88
C PHE A 242 6.88 -4.64 19.02
N SER A 243 7.43 -3.99 20.04
CA SER A 243 8.86 -3.94 20.36
C SER A 243 9.17 -4.64 21.69
N LYS A 244 8.43 -5.71 21.99
CA LYS A 244 8.64 -6.47 23.22
C LYS A 244 9.95 -7.26 23.15
N PRO A 245 10.62 -7.53 24.29
CA PRO A 245 11.72 -8.46 24.34
C PRO A 245 11.27 -9.85 23.86
N GLN A 246 12.15 -10.56 23.15
CA GLN A 246 11.85 -11.92 22.70
C GLN A 246 11.84 -12.90 23.88
N GLY A 247 10.88 -13.81 23.85
CA GLY A 247 10.76 -14.94 24.75
C GLY A 247 11.10 -16.27 24.05
N PRO A 248 10.81 -17.40 24.70
CA PRO A 248 11.11 -18.73 24.16
C PRO A 248 10.18 -19.17 23.01
N ASP A 249 9.02 -18.54 22.85
CA ASP A 249 8.04 -18.88 21.81
C ASP A 249 8.26 -18.06 20.52
N PRO A 250 8.73 -18.68 19.42
CA PRO A 250 8.95 -17.99 18.17
C PRO A 250 7.68 -17.41 17.54
N ALA A 251 6.52 -18.05 17.72
CA ALA A 251 5.25 -17.56 17.17
C ALA A 251 4.82 -16.30 17.90
N TRP A 252 4.92 -16.26 19.21
CA TRP A 252 4.68 -15.06 20.00
C TRP A 252 5.66 -13.95 19.65
N ASN A 253 6.96 -14.27 19.51
CA ASN A 253 7.99 -13.31 19.08
C ASN A 253 7.67 -12.72 17.71
N ALA A 254 7.24 -13.55 16.75
CA ALA A 254 6.89 -13.10 15.41
C ALA A 254 5.78 -12.04 15.43
N ALA A 255 4.82 -12.17 16.34
CA ALA A 255 3.70 -11.24 16.50
C ALA A 255 4.07 -9.96 17.28
N ASN A 256 4.90 -10.08 18.34
CA ASN A 256 5.09 -9.04 19.36
C ASN A 256 6.48 -8.37 19.32
N CYS A 257 7.48 -8.98 18.65
CA CYS A 257 8.86 -8.50 18.58
C CYS A 257 9.23 -8.19 17.11
N ARG A 258 8.64 -7.13 16.57
CA ARG A 258 8.77 -6.81 15.15
C ARG A 258 9.85 -5.78 14.84
N ASN A 259 10.35 -5.05 15.84
CA ASN A 259 11.48 -4.15 15.72
C ASN A 259 12.78 -4.91 15.41
N ARG A 260 13.74 -4.21 14.83
CA ARG A 260 15.09 -4.73 14.53
C ARG A 260 15.08 -5.92 13.56
N ARG A 261 14.03 -6.03 12.72
CA ARG A 261 13.88 -7.09 11.72
C ARG A 261 13.94 -6.52 10.32
N ILE A 262 14.24 -7.38 9.35
CA ILE A 262 14.22 -7.05 7.91
C ILE A 262 12.95 -7.65 7.32
N PHE A 263 12.14 -6.80 6.69
CA PHE A 263 10.94 -7.14 5.95
C PHE A 263 11.18 -6.83 4.47
N ASN A 264 11.68 -7.83 3.76
CA ASN A 264 12.06 -7.74 2.34
C ASN A 264 10.92 -8.15 1.40
N ASP A 265 9.69 -8.13 1.89
CA ASP A 265 8.49 -8.32 1.07
C ASP A 265 8.16 -7.07 0.22
N ARG A 266 7.20 -7.22 -0.70
CA ARG A 266 6.76 -6.15 -1.60
C ARG A 266 6.42 -4.86 -0.86
N VAL A 267 5.69 -4.96 0.25
CA VAL A 267 5.16 -3.78 0.96
C VAL A 267 6.27 -3.09 1.75
N GLY A 268 7.10 -3.86 2.45
CA GLY A 268 8.24 -3.34 3.21
C GLY A 268 9.26 -2.65 2.32
N LEU A 269 9.72 -3.33 1.26
CA LEU A 269 10.68 -2.76 0.31
C LEU A 269 10.07 -1.61 -0.51
N GLY A 270 8.78 -1.72 -0.89
CA GLY A 270 8.08 -0.66 -1.60
C GLY A 270 8.06 0.63 -0.79
N ALA A 271 7.70 0.56 0.48
CA ALA A 271 7.69 1.70 1.38
C ALA A 271 9.10 2.29 1.61
N GLY A 272 10.10 1.43 1.84
CA GLY A 272 11.48 1.87 2.08
C GLY A 272 12.14 2.54 0.88
N LYS A 273 11.78 2.13 -0.34
CA LYS A 273 12.33 2.66 -1.60
C LYS A 273 11.52 3.80 -2.20
N ASN A 274 10.32 4.05 -1.68
CA ASN A 274 9.44 5.08 -2.22
C ASN A 274 10.05 6.48 -2.04
N GLN A 275 10.14 7.22 -3.14
CA GLN A 275 10.57 8.63 -3.17
C GLN A 275 9.45 9.58 -3.62
N LYS A 276 8.25 9.05 -3.92
CA LYS A 276 7.07 9.87 -4.20
C LYS A 276 6.54 10.44 -2.88
N PRO A 277 5.74 11.50 -2.92
CA PRO A 277 5.19 12.11 -1.70
C PRO A 277 4.55 11.12 -0.74
N PHE A 278 3.88 10.10 -1.28
CA PHE A 278 3.36 8.97 -0.53
C PHE A 278 3.21 7.74 -1.44
N LEU A 279 3.02 6.59 -0.82
CA LEU A 279 2.70 5.33 -1.48
C LEU A 279 1.60 4.64 -0.69
N VAL A 280 0.57 4.15 -1.40
CA VAL A 280 -0.51 3.33 -0.81
C VAL A 280 -0.36 1.91 -1.32
N GLN A 281 -0.36 0.95 -0.41
CA GLN A 281 -0.26 -0.47 -0.72
C GLN A 281 -1.30 -1.25 0.08
N THR A 282 -1.78 -2.36 -0.48
CA THR A 282 -2.69 -3.26 0.21
C THR A 282 -2.04 -4.64 0.36
N TYR A 283 -2.31 -5.32 1.47
CA TYR A 283 -1.80 -6.67 1.71
C TYR A 283 -2.64 -7.42 2.74
N MET A 284 -2.50 -8.74 2.74
CA MET A 284 -3.08 -9.60 3.77
C MET A 284 -2.07 -9.80 4.89
N ARG A 285 -2.39 -9.34 6.09
CA ARG A 285 -1.55 -9.54 7.27
C ARG A 285 -1.98 -10.79 8.02
N ASP A 286 -1.03 -11.66 8.28
CA ASP A 286 -1.23 -12.78 9.20
C ASP A 286 -1.20 -12.28 10.65
N MET A 287 -2.30 -12.50 11.35
CA MET A 287 -2.51 -12.14 12.77
C MET A 287 -2.50 -13.39 13.67
N GLY A 288 -1.72 -14.41 13.32
CA GLY A 288 -1.67 -15.68 14.04
C GLY A 288 -2.64 -16.73 13.47
N GLY A 289 -2.59 -16.93 12.14
CA GLY A 289 -3.42 -17.87 11.39
C GLY A 289 -4.72 -17.27 10.85
N ARG A 290 -5.04 -16.01 11.19
CA ARG A 290 -6.12 -15.24 10.58
C ARG A 290 -5.54 -14.13 9.72
N PHE A 291 -5.86 -14.14 8.42
CA PHE A 291 -5.47 -13.10 7.49
C PHE A 291 -6.46 -11.93 7.52
N VAL A 292 -5.94 -10.73 7.73
CA VAL A 292 -6.72 -9.48 7.78
C VAL A 292 -6.26 -8.55 6.66
N PRO A 293 -7.18 -8.02 5.83
CA PRO A 293 -6.82 -7.05 4.81
C PRO A 293 -6.35 -5.75 5.48
N MET A 294 -5.19 -5.28 5.07
CA MET A 294 -4.56 -4.07 5.56
C MET A 294 -4.30 -3.11 4.41
N VAL A 295 -4.44 -1.83 4.70
CA VAL A 295 -3.91 -0.74 3.88
C VAL A 295 -2.68 -0.19 4.57
N ASP A 296 -1.60 -0.04 3.83
CA ASP A 296 -0.33 0.52 4.28
C ASP A 296 -0.05 1.79 3.48
N VAL A 297 -0.08 2.91 4.14
CA VAL A 297 0.33 4.18 3.56
C VAL A 297 1.72 4.53 4.07
N SER A 298 2.59 5.00 3.18
CA SER A 298 3.94 5.36 3.56
C SER A 298 4.38 6.67 2.91
N ALA A 299 5.25 7.40 3.59
CA ALA A 299 5.87 8.61 3.09
C ALA A 299 7.40 8.52 3.23
N PRO A 300 8.18 9.13 2.30
CA PRO A 300 9.63 9.07 2.36
C PRO A 300 10.18 9.77 3.60
N LEU A 301 11.20 9.17 4.20
CA LEU A 301 12.03 9.80 5.21
C LEU A 301 13.30 10.34 4.54
N VAL A 302 13.37 11.64 4.45
CA VAL A 302 14.52 12.37 3.91
C VAL A 302 15.19 13.14 5.05
N VAL A 303 16.45 12.85 5.32
CA VAL A 303 17.22 13.46 6.39
C VAL A 303 18.42 14.17 5.78
N LYS A 304 18.55 15.48 6.01
CA LYS A 304 19.60 16.33 5.41
C LYS A 304 19.69 16.16 3.88
N GLY A 305 18.54 16.12 3.21
CA GLY A 305 18.45 15.98 1.76
C GLY A 305 18.75 14.56 1.22
N ARG A 306 19.00 13.58 2.09
CA ARG A 306 19.31 12.20 1.70
C ARG A 306 18.14 11.28 2.02
N HIS A 307 17.68 10.51 1.06
CA HIS A 307 16.62 9.52 1.27
C HIS A 307 17.11 8.36 2.15
N TRP A 308 16.54 8.26 3.35
CA TRP A 308 16.88 7.21 4.31
C TRP A 308 16.04 5.94 4.12
N GLY A 309 14.77 6.11 3.82
CA GLY A 309 13.78 5.06 3.73
C GLY A 309 12.36 5.64 3.74
N GLY A 310 11.41 5.00 4.40
CA GLY A 310 10.04 5.46 4.52
C GLY A 310 9.46 5.30 5.92
N LEU A 311 8.49 6.12 6.26
CA LEU A 311 7.60 5.91 7.40
C LEU A 311 6.33 5.26 6.91
N ARG A 312 5.90 4.18 7.53
CA ARG A 312 4.70 3.41 7.24
C ARG A 312 3.65 3.63 8.30
N LEU A 313 2.40 3.73 7.90
CA LEU A 313 1.22 3.71 8.76
C LEU A 313 0.23 2.72 8.19
N ALA A 314 -0.05 1.64 8.92
CA ALA A 314 -0.95 0.60 8.47
C ALA A 314 -2.23 0.59 9.29
N TYR A 315 -3.36 0.41 8.60
CA TYR A 315 -4.69 0.40 9.20
C TYR A 315 -5.57 -0.70 8.57
N THR A 316 -6.62 -1.09 9.28
CA THR A 316 -7.63 -2.04 8.75
C THR A 316 -8.50 -1.36 7.70
N ALA A 317 -8.78 -2.06 6.61
CA ALA A 317 -9.53 -1.56 5.46
C ALA A 317 -10.99 -1.21 5.79
#